data_44f5aafeea8c094ec63975ec0c3ece3c
#
_entry.id   44f5aafeea8c094ec63975ec0c3ece3c
#
_cell.length_a   1.000
_cell.length_b   1.000
_cell.length_c   1.000
_cell.angle_alpha   90.00
_cell.angle_beta   90.00
_cell.angle_gamma   90.00
#
_symmetry.space_group_name_H-M   'P 1'
#
loop_
_entity.id
_entity.type
_entity.pdbx_description
1 polymer ?
#
loop_
_entity_poly.entity_id
_entity_poly.type
_entity_poly.pdbx_seq_one_letter_code
_entity_poly.pdbx_strand_id
1 'polypeptide(L)'
;MNKVFKVGLIGCGHISETYFRAQEYFNNIRIIKCADINMETAKKCAIHYNIEAVTVEELLKDKEIEIILNLTIPRAHFEVSKMALENGKHSYAEKPMTVNFEDGKKLVELAKERNLYIGNAPDTFLGGGIQKT
;
A
#
# COMPACT_ATOMS: atom_id res chain seq x y z
N MET A 1 13.21 -9.05 -19.66
CA MET A 1 12.78 -7.72 -19.32
C MET A 1 11.97 -7.71 -18.07
N ASN A 2 12.38 -6.96 -17.15
CA ASN A 2 11.69 -6.90 -15.88
C ASN A 2 10.60 -5.87 -15.90
N LYS A 3 9.43 -6.27 -15.46
CA LYS A 3 8.33 -5.34 -15.33
C LYS A 3 8.53 -4.50 -14.09
N VAL A 4 8.24 -3.21 -14.19
CA VAL A 4 8.23 -2.32 -13.03
C VAL A 4 6.79 -2.12 -12.62
N PHE A 5 6.45 -2.54 -11.41
CA PHE A 5 5.11 -2.35 -10.87
C PHE A 5 4.99 -0.95 -10.32
N LYS A 6 3.91 -0.28 -10.66
CA LYS A 6 3.69 1.09 -10.21
C LYS A 6 2.80 1.08 -8.98
N VAL A 7 3.27 1.75 -7.96
CA VAL A 7 2.68 1.70 -6.63
C VAL A 7 2.09 3.04 -6.25
N GLY A 8 0.90 3.02 -5.68
CA GLY A 8 0.31 4.20 -5.09
C GLY A 8 0.34 4.03 -3.57
N LEU A 9 0.81 5.03 -2.88
CA LEU A 9 0.95 4.98 -1.43
C LEU A 9 -0.14 5.78 -0.77
N ILE A 10 -0.88 5.17 0.14
CA ILE A 10 -1.91 5.86 0.89
C ILE A 10 -1.49 5.92 2.35
N GLY A 11 -1.39 7.13 2.89
CA GLY A 11 -0.92 7.34 4.25
C GLY A 11 0.51 7.84 4.25
N CYS A 12 0.68 9.15 4.32
CA CYS A 12 1.99 9.79 4.16
C CYS A 12 2.62 10.17 5.49
N GLY A 13 2.46 9.34 6.50
CA GLY A 13 3.05 9.58 7.80
C GLY A 13 4.50 9.14 7.87
N HIS A 14 5.01 9.04 9.08
CA HIS A 14 6.41 8.69 9.31
C HIS A 14 6.85 7.39 8.65
N ILE A 15 6.00 6.39 8.71
CA ILE A 15 6.39 5.08 8.21
C ILE A 15 6.61 5.08 6.70
N SER A 16 6.02 6.04 6.00
CA SER A 16 6.17 6.10 4.54
C SER A 16 7.63 6.27 4.14
N GLU A 17 8.40 6.96 4.95
CA GLU A 17 9.82 7.17 4.64
C GLU A 17 10.56 5.85 4.50
N THR A 18 10.23 4.90 5.37
CA THR A 18 10.86 3.58 5.30
C THR A 18 10.63 2.93 3.95
N TYR A 19 9.42 3.05 3.43
CA TYR A 19 9.07 2.42 2.17
C TYR A 19 9.68 3.15 0.97
N PHE A 20 9.78 4.46 1.05
CA PHE A 20 10.45 5.19 -0.02
C PHE A 20 11.94 4.83 -0.09
N ARG A 21 12.56 4.63 1.06
CA ARG A 21 13.95 4.21 1.07
C ARG A 21 14.10 2.79 0.57
N ALA A 22 13.17 1.91 0.96
CA ALA A 22 13.26 0.53 0.57
C ALA A 22 13.16 0.34 -0.93
N GLN A 23 12.39 1.18 -1.62
CA GLN A 23 12.23 0.99 -3.05
C GLN A 23 13.53 1.16 -3.81
N GLU A 24 14.51 1.85 -3.22
CA GLU A 24 15.80 2.00 -3.87
C GLU A 24 16.54 0.67 -4.00
N TYR A 25 16.16 -0.31 -3.20
CA TYR A 25 16.78 -1.62 -3.23
C TYR A 25 16.04 -2.63 -4.09
N PHE A 26 14.92 -2.20 -4.69
CA PHE A 26 14.15 -3.07 -5.56
C PHE A 26 14.06 -2.45 -6.93
N ASN A 27 14.36 -3.26 -7.93
CA ASN A 27 14.35 -2.76 -9.30
C ASN A 27 12.99 -2.84 -9.96
N ASN A 28 12.07 -3.56 -9.35
CA ASN A 28 10.81 -3.86 -10.00
C ASN A 28 9.59 -3.18 -9.40
N ILE A 29 9.78 -2.26 -8.47
CA ILE A 29 8.67 -1.48 -7.92
C ILE A 29 9.03 -0.01 -7.90
N ARG A 30 8.03 0.83 -8.06
CA ARG A 30 8.24 2.27 -8.02
C ARG A 30 6.99 2.96 -7.49
N ILE A 31 7.15 3.74 -6.43
CA ILE A 31 6.05 4.54 -5.88
C ILE A 31 5.95 5.79 -6.73
N ILE A 32 4.84 5.97 -7.42
CA ILE A 32 4.70 7.09 -8.35
C ILE A 32 3.70 8.15 -7.89
N LYS A 33 2.80 7.81 -6.99
CA LYS A 33 1.81 8.76 -6.48
C LYS A 33 1.52 8.46 -5.03
N CYS A 34 1.10 9.48 -4.31
CA CYS A 34 0.72 9.30 -2.90
C CYS A 34 -0.57 10.04 -2.61
N ALA A 35 -1.24 9.60 -1.56
CA ALA A 35 -2.48 10.19 -1.12
C ALA A 35 -2.56 10.11 0.40
N ASP A 36 -3.31 11.01 0.99
CA ASP A 36 -3.52 11.07 2.43
C ASP A 36 -4.83 11.82 2.64
N ILE A 37 -5.55 11.49 3.70
CA ILE A 37 -6.78 12.22 3.97
C ILE A 37 -6.47 13.69 4.22
N ASN A 38 -5.26 13.98 4.70
CA ASN A 38 -4.79 15.34 4.84
C ASN A 38 -3.97 15.69 3.61
N MET A 39 -4.56 16.49 2.72
CA MET A 39 -3.91 16.79 1.44
C MET A 39 -2.59 17.54 1.65
N GLU A 40 -2.47 18.34 2.69
CA GLU A 40 -1.22 19.03 2.97
C GLU A 40 -0.09 18.04 3.22
N THR A 41 -0.41 16.98 3.98
CA THR A 41 0.58 15.94 4.25
C THR A 41 0.97 15.24 2.96
N ALA A 42 0.01 14.95 2.10
CA ALA A 42 0.29 14.30 0.83
C ALA A 42 1.16 15.19 -0.04
N LYS A 43 0.88 16.48 -0.08
CA LYS A 43 1.67 17.40 -0.90
C LYS A 43 3.10 17.51 -0.43
N LYS A 44 3.31 17.56 0.87
CA LYS A 44 4.67 17.61 1.40
C LYS A 44 5.45 16.35 1.04
N CYS A 45 4.79 15.21 1.15
CA CYS A 45 5.40 13.95 0.80
C CYS A 45 5.77 13.93 -0.69
N ALA A 46 4.86 14.40 -1.52
CA ALA A 46 5.07 14.40 -2.95
C ALA A 46 6.25 15.28 -3.36
N ILE A 47 6.36 16.44 -2.73
CA ILE A 47 7.48 17.35 -3.02
C ILE A 47 8.79 16.72 -2.59
N HIS A 48 8.79 16.13 -1.41
CA HIS A 48 10.02 15.55 -0.87
C HIS A 48 10.55 14.40 -1.73
N TYR A 49 9.67 13.60 -2.27
CA TYR A 49 10.07 12.42 -3.05
C TYR A 49 9.87 12.59 -4.56
N ASN A 50 9.47 13.78 -4.97
CA ASN A 50 9.32 14.09 -6.39
C ASN A 50 8.32 13.17 -7.09
N ILE A 51 7.17 13.02 -6.47
CA ILE A 51 6.06 12.25 -7.04
C ILE A 51 4.82 13.11 -6.98
N GLU A 52 3.70 12.57 -7.41
CA GLU A 52 2.46 13.32 -7.49
C GLU A 52 1.54 13.04 -6.30
N ALA A 53 0.96 14.08 -5.72
CA ALA A 53 -0.03 13.93 -4.66
C ALA A 53 -1.41 14.01 -5.28
N VAL A 54 -2.26 13.05 -4.94
CA VAL A 54 -3.63 12.99 -5.43
C VAL A 54 -4.55 12.63 -4.28
N THR A 55 -5.86 12.67 -4.52
CA THR A 55 -6.79 12.23 -3.50
C THR A 55 -6.78 10.71 -3.44
N VAL A 56 -7.29 10.18 -2.34
CA VAL A 56 -7.36 8.73 -2.20
C VAL A 56 -8.21 8.15 -3.32
N GLU A 57 -9.31 8.80 -3.63
CA GLU A 57 -10.19 8.31 -4.68
C GLU A 57 -9.52 8.31 -6.04
N GLU A 58 -8.82 9.39 -6.34
CA GLU A 58 -8.11 9.47 -7.62
C GLU A 58 -7.05 8.37 -7.74
N LEU A 59 -6.36 8.13 -6.65
CA LEU A 59 -5.31 7.13 -6.66
C LEU A 59 -5.89 5.73 -6.85
N LEU A 60 -7.00 5.44 -6.20
CA LEU A 60 -7.62 4.13 -6.33
C LEU A 60 -8.17 3.87 -7.72
N LYS A 61 -8.55 4.91 -8.43
CA LYS A 61 -9.11 4.75 -9.78
C LYS A 61 -8.06 4.89 -10.87
N ASP A 62 -6.84 5.17 -10.51
CA ASP A 62 -5.77 5.38 -11.48
C ASP A 62 -5.35 4.05 -12.10
N LYS A 63 -5.56 3.90 -13.39
CA LYS A 63 -5.26 2.66 -14.06
C LYS A 63 -3.77 2.36 -14.13
N GLU A 64 -2.96 3.37 -13.94
CA GLU A 64 -1.52 3.19 -13.95
C GLU A 64 -1.02 2.51 -12.69
N ILE A 65 -1.76 2.66 -11.59
CA ILE A 65 -1.38 2.08 -10.30
C ILE A 65 -1.81 0.64 -10.25
N GLU A 66 -0.87 -0.24 -9.92
CA GLU A 66 -1.13 -1.68 -9.85
C GLU A 66 -1.19 -2.19 -8.42
N ILE A 67 -0.45 -1.55 -7.53
CA ILE A 67 -0.36 -1.96 -6.15
C ILE A 67 -0.65 -0.77 -5.24
N ILE A 68 -1.47 -0.98 -4.24
CA ILE A 68 -1.71 0.04 -3.23
C ILE A 68 -0.91 -0.33 -1.99
N LEU A 69 -0.06 0.58 -1.56
CA LEU A 69 0.68 0.44 -0.32
C LEU A 69 -0.10 1.17 0.76
N ASN A 70 -0.74 0.41 1.63
CA ASN A 70 -1.66 0.93 2.62
C ASN A 70 -0.95 1.18 3.93
N LEU A 71 -0.59 2.44 4.18
CA LEU A 71 0.11 2.85 5.39
C LEU A 71 -0.78 3.69 6.29
N THR A 72 -2.08 3.48 6.20
CA THR A 72 -3.02 4.22 7.03
C THR A 72 -3.00 3.70 8.44
N ILE A 73 -3.69 4.40 9.34
CA ILE A 73 -3.77 3.95 10.72
C ILE A 73 -4.51 2.61 10.78
N PRO A 74 -4.26 1.80 11.80
CA PRO A 74 -4.84 0.45 11.86
C PRO A 74 -6.34 0.43 11.67
N ARG A 75 -7.03 1.42 12.18
CA ARG A 75 -8.47 1.48 12.07
C ARG A 75 -8.95 1.59 10.63
N ALA A 76 -8.14 2.19 9.78
CA ALA A 76 -8.50 2.41 8.40
C ALA A 76 -7.99 1.32 7.47
N HIS A 77 -7.16 0.42 7.96
CA HIS A 77 -6.52 -0.60 7.13
C HIS A 77 -7.53 -1.43 6.34
N PHE A 78 -8.58 -1.89 7.02
CA PHE A 78 -9.54 -2.75 6.37
C PHE A 78 -10.22 -2.04 5.19
N GLU A 79 -10.74 -0.84 5.45
CA GLU A 79 -11.49 -0.14 4.42
C GLU A 79 -10.61 0.21 3.22
N VAL A 80 -9.41 0.67 3.49
CA VAL A 80 -8.51 1.06 2.40
C VAL A 80 -8.07 -0.16 1.60
N SER A 81 -7.71 -1.24 2.26
CA SER A 81 -7.34 -2.46 1.55
C SER A 81 -8.50 -3.01 0.75
N LYS A 82 -9.71 -2.95 1.31
CA LYS A 82 -10.89 -3.41 0.62
C LYS A 82 -11.12 -2.59 -0.65
N MET A 83 -11.02 -1.27 -0.53
CA MET A 83 -11.21 -0.42 -1.70
C MET A 83 -10.16 -0.68 -2.76
N ALA A 84 -8.92 -0.94 -2.35
CA ALA A 84 -7.87 -1.25 -3.32
C ALA A 84 -8.24 -2.50 -4.11
N LEU A 85 -8.63 -3.56 -3.42
CA LEU A 85 -9.00 -4.79 -4.08
C LEU A 85 -10.22 -4.61 -4.96
N GLU A 86 -11.19 -3.83 -4.51
CA GLU A 86 -12.40 -3.59 -5.29
C GLU A 86 -12.09 -2.81 -6.56
N ASN A 87 -11.01 -2.06 -6.57
CA ASN A 87 -10.59 -1.32 -7.74
C ASN A 87 -9.57 -2.10 -8.59
N GLY A 88 -9.43 -3.39 -8.32
CA GLY A 88 -8.58 -4.24 -9.13
C GLY A 88 -7.10 -4.11 -8.86
N LYS A 89 -6.74 -3.65 -7.69
CA LYS A 89 -5.34 -3.45 -7.34
C LYS A 89 -4.90 -4.39 -6.24
N HIS A 90 -3.65 -4.81 -6.32
CA HIS A 90 -3.07 -5.57 -5.23
C HIS A 90 -2.91 -4.67 -4.02
N SER A 91 -2.96 -5.24 -2.84
CA SER A 91 -2.86 -4.47 -1.62
C SER A 91 -1.74 -4.99 -0.73
N TYR A 92 -0.92 -4.09 -0.25
CA TYR A 92 0.12 -4.41 0.73
C TYR A 92 -0.04 -3.40 1.86
N ALA A 93 -0.21 -3.87 3.07
CA ALA A 93 -0.51 -3.01 4.20
C ALA A 93 0.52 -3.14 5.29
N GLU A 94 0.69 -2.04 6.04
CA GLU A 94 1.47 -2.08 7.26
C GLU A 94 0.65 -2.88 8.28
N LYS A 95 1.34 -3.55 9.17
CA LYS A 95 0.65 -4.35 10.18
C LYS A 95 -0.04 -3.45 11.20
N PRO A 96 -1.10 -3.90 11.82
CA PRO A 96 -1.80 -5.13 11.49
C PRO A 96 -2.63 -4.95 10.24
N MET A 97 -2.83 -6.03 9.51
CA MET A 97 -3.63 -5.96 8.29
C MET A 97 -5.02 -5.44 8.59
N THR A 98 -5.59 -5.90 9.68
CA THR A 98 -6.88 -5.43 10.17
C THR A 98 -6.85 -5.45 11.68
N VAL A 99 -7.87 -4.87 12.30
CA VAL A 99 -7.96 -4.87 13.75
C VAL A 99 -8.67 -6.08 14.30
N ASN A 100 -9.28 -6.90 13.44
CA ASN A 100 -9.87 -8.15 13.89
C ASN A 100 -9.76 -9.23 12.83
N PHE A 101 -9.91 -10.47 13.29
CA PHE A 101 -9.72 -11.61 12.44
C PHE A 101 -10.74 -11.72 11.31
N GLU A 102 -11.98 -11.35 11.61
CA GLU A 102 -13.05 -11.46 10.62
C GLU A 102 -12.79 -10.56 9.42
N ASP A 103 -12.34 -9.36 9.68
CA ASP A 103 -12.04 -8.42 8.60
C ASP A 103 -10.87 -8.93 7.75
N GLY A 104 -9.86 -9.49 8.41
CA GLY A 104 -8.73 -10.05 7.68
C GLY A 104 -9.17 -11.17 6.76
N LYS A 105 -10.06 -12.03 7.26
CA LYS A 105 -10.57 -13.13 6.46
C LYS A 105 -11.33 -12.63 5.24
N LYS A 106 -12.13 -11.57 5.42
CA LYS A 106 -12.88 -11.00 4.31
C LYS A 106 -11.96 -10.47 3.23
N LEU A 107 -10.86 -9.85 3.62
CA LEU A 107 -9.91 -9.33 2.65
C LEU A 107 -9.25 -10.45 1.86
N VAL A 108 -8.88 -11.51 2.53
CA VAL A 108 -8.25 -12.64 1.85
C VAL A 108 -9.22 -13.25 0.84
N GLU A 109 -10.48 -13.39 1.24
CA GLU A 109 -11.48 -13.96 0.35
C GLU A 109 -11.72 -13.05 -0.86
N LEU A 110 -11.79 -11.75 -0.63
CA LEU A 110 -11.99 -10.80 -1.71
C LEU A 110 -10.82 -10.85 -2.68
N ALA A 111 -9.60 -10.91 -2.17
CA ALA A 111 -8.43 -10.99 -3.02
C ALA A 111 -8.47 -12.22 -3.90
N LYS A 112 -8.87 -13.35 -3.33
CA LYS A 112 -8.97 -14.58 -4.09
C LYS A 112 -10.02 -14.47 -5.18
N GLU A 113 -11.17 -13.90 -4.86
CA GLU A 113 -12.24 -13.76 -5.84
C GLU A 113 -11.81 -12.92 -7.03
N ARG A 114 -10.98 -11.93 -6.77
CA ARG A 114 -10.55 -11.00 -7.81
C ARG A 114 -9.21 -11.37 -8.40
N ASN A 115 -8.63 -12.48 -7.95
CA ASN A 115 -7.34 -12.93 -8.44
C ASN A 115 -6.25 -11.89 -8.19
N LEU A 116 -6.27 -11.32 -7.00
CA LEU A 116 -5.30 -10.32 -6.60
C LEU A 116 -4.52 -10.79 -5.40
N TYR A 117 -3.37 -10.14 -5.17
CA TYR A 117 -2.54 -10.46 -4.03
C TYR A 117 -2.82 -9.49 -2.89
N ILE A 118 -2.73 -10.00 -1.67
CA ILE A 118 -2.80 -9.17 -0.50
C ILE A 118 -1.64 -9.56 0.40
N GLY A 119 -0.94 -8.57 0.91
CA GLY A 119 0.21 -8.79 1.77
C GLY A 119 0.19 -7.86 2.95
N ASN A 120 1.02 -8.18 3.93
CA ASN A 120 1.09 -7.44 5.17
C ASN A 120 2.53 -7.41 5.64
N ALA A 121 2.96 -6.23 6.09
CA ALA A 121 4.32 -6.09 6.56
C ALA A 121 4.53 -6.94 7.81
N PRO A 122 5.68 -7.59 7.90
CA PRO A 122 5.94 -8.43 9.08
C PRO A 122 6.26 -7.59 10.31
N ASP A 123 6.08 -8.20 11.46
CA ASP A 123 6.36 -7.54 12.73
C ASP A 123 7.79 -7.10 12.81
N THR A 124 8.67 -7.99 12.45
CA THR A 124 10.06 -7.63 12.39
C THR A 124 10.45 -7.71 10.96
N PHE A 125 10.73 -6.57 10.45
CA PHE A 125 11.04 -6.44 9.05
C PHE A 125 12.15 -7.38 8.62
N LEU A 126 13.13 -7.52 9.44
CA LEU A 126 14.26 -8.36 9.11
C LEU A 126 14.15 -9.75 9.66
N GLY A 127 13.07 -10.05 10.32
CA GLY A 127 12.95 -11.35 10.96
C GLY A 127 13.13 -12.45 9.96
N GLY A 128 14.15 -13.24 10.18
CA GLY A 128 14.40 -14.35 9.30
C GLY A 128 13.23 -15.29 9.24
N GLY A 129 12.50 -15.38 10.33
CA GLY A 129 11.37 -16.26 10.38
C GLY A 129 10.29 -15.92 9.39
N ILE A 130 10.28 -14.69 8.97
CA ILE A 130 9.25 -14.26 8.08
C ILE A 130 9.39 -14.89 6.72
N GLN A 131 10.59 -15.02 6.26
CA GLN A 131 10.81 -15.59 4.97
C GLN A 131 10.37 -17.02 4.89
N LYS A 132 10.24 -17.65 6.01
CA LYS A 132 9.84 -19.03 6.00
C LYS A 132 8.36 -19.23 5.86
N THR A 133 7.63 -18.21 6.05
CA THR A 133 6.19 -18.38 6.01
C THR A 133 5.67 -18.11 4.64
#